data_f3622694c1339c1f391d7e4da1a85c15
#
_entry.id   f3622694c1339c1f391d7e4da1a85c15
#
_cell.length_a   1.000
_cell.length_b   1.000
_cell.length_c   1.000
_cell.angle_alpha   90.00
_cell.angle_beta   90.00
_cell.angle_gamma   90.00
#
_symmetry.space_group_name_H-M   'P 1'
#
loop_
_entity.id
_entity.type
_entity.pdbx_description
1 polymer ?
#
loop_
_entity_poly.entity_id
_entity_poly.type
_entity_poly.pdbx_seq_one_letter_code
_entity_poly.pdbx_strand_id
1 'polypeptide(L)'
;MPYTPAKEFNKKVAYFSMEFGIHQALKIYSGGLGFLAGSHMRSAFELKQNMIGIGMLWKYGYYDQGRNGDQTMSTNFIEKNYTFLEDSGIEVEVKLHDNPSVKVRAMVLKPEIFGTVPMYLLTTDVEGNDYLSKTITNHLYDSNYLTRISQSIVLGIGGAKIVEALGGADMYHLNEGHALPAFYYLRDKGVKKDQMVFTTHTPEKAGNEERDGRHLNRCGFFGRYLSEPELQQEMVNGGMINYTVSALRMAKKSNAVSKLHAKVSRDMWKDYSGISEIIPITNAQNQKFWQDEVIEEAHQEKDAKLYTKRKVELKKDLFNAVLNQTNKLFDPNVLTMVWARRFAGYKRADLLLNDLERFERLINNEKYPVQIIWAGKPYPYDFYAIDIFNHLVHYSKQKSNLAVLVGYEIELSRKLKCGSDIWLNTPRITREASGTSGMTAAMNGSVNVSSNDGWMPEFSKDGINSFVFPVIDQNLPTWDQDKIDSDNLYDILENKVLPTYYDKPKKWQEIVFNSIDDVLPEFGSNRMAKQYYEELYK
;
A
#
# COMPACT_ATOMS: atom_id res chain seq x y z
N MET A 1 6.12 17.15 19.69
CA MET A 1 5.26 17.68 18.62
C MET A 1 5.69 19.10 18.29
N PRO A 2 5.77 19.51 17.03
CA PRO A 2 6.09 20.89 16.63
C PRO A 2 4.87 21.83 16.73
N TYR A 3 3.73 21.30 17.16
CA TYR A 3 2.46 22.02 17.33
C TYR A 3 1.76 21.55 18.61
N THR A 4 0.84 22.36 19.10
CA THR A 4 -0.15 21.94 20.09
C THR A 4 -1.25 21.16 19.38
N PRO A 5 -1.55 19.92 19.79
CA PRO A 5 -2.62 19.15 19.20
C PRO A 5 -3.96 19.89 19.26
N ALA A 6 -4.76 19.76 18.19
CA ALA A 6 -6.12 20.27 18.19
C ALA A 6 -6.96 19.55 19.25
N LYS A 7 -7.91 20.25 19.87
CA LYS A 7 -8.68 19.73 21.02
C LYS A 7 -9.40 18.41 20.71
N GLU A 8 -9.97 18.30 19.52
CA GLU A 8 -10.66 17.11 19.03
C GLU A 8 -9.73 15.92 18.75
N PHE A 9 -8.41 16.19 18.62
CA PHE A 9 -7.38 15.21 18.33
C PHE A 9 -6.35 15.06 19.47
N ASN A 10 -6.75 15.32 20.68
CA ASN A 10 -5.85 15.37 21.84
C ASN A 10 -5.38 14.00 22.34
N LYS A 11 -6.14 12.92 22.07
CA LYS A 11 -5.69 11.56 22.43
C LYS A 11 -4.38 11.23 21.74
N LYS A 12 -3.37 10.84 22.54
CA LYS A 12 -2.07 10.43 22.01
C LYS A 12 -2.15 9.03 21.41
N VAL A 13 -1.87 8.91 20.12
CA VAL A 13 -1.93 7.66 19.37
C VAL A 13 -0.52 7.22 18.97
N ALA A 14 -0.16 5.99 19.29
CA ALA A 14 1.01 5.31 18.74
C ALA A 14 0.58 4.40 17.59
N TYR A 15 0.97 4.76 16.36
CA TYR A 15 0.59 4.06 15.13
C TYR A 15 1.75 3.18 14.64
N PHE A 16 1.57 1.87 14.68
CA PHE A 16 2.58 0.87 14.32
C PHE A 16 2.38 0.41 12.88
N SER A 17 3.42 0.48 12.07
CA SER A 17 3.40 -0.07 10.71
C SER A 17 4.77 -0.61 10.30
N MET A 18 4.76 -1.72 9.56
CA MET A 18 5.96 -2.36 9.01
C MET A 18 6.63 -1.49 7.95
N GLU A 19 5.88 -0.64 7.28
CA GLU A 19 6.34 0.22 6.19
C GLU A 19 5.66 1.59 6.18
N PHE A 20 6.41 2.61 5.73
CA PHE A 20 5.92 3.97 5.55
C PHE A 20 6.49 4.59 4.27
N GLY A 21 5.65 4.92 3.31
CA GLY A 21 6.01 5.61 2.07
C GLY A 21 5.99 7.13 2.25
N ILE A 22 7.06 7.68 2.83
CA ILE A 22 7.14 9.11 3.16
C ILE A 22 7.79 9.92 2.04
N HIS A 23 8.97 9.53 1.62
CA HIS A 23 9.75 10.26 0.62
C HIS A 23 10.57 9.29 -0.20
N GLN A 24 10.89 9.67 -1.47
CA GLN A 24 11.71 8.87 -2.38
C GLN A 24 13.05 8.47 -1.75
N ALA A 25 13.67 9.37 -0.99
CA ALA A 25 14.95 9.11 -0.34
C ALA A 25 14.85 8.14 0.85
N LEU A 26 13.70 7.98 1.50
CA LEU A 26 13.52 7.12 2.67
C LEU A 26 12.91 5.77 2.25
N LYS A 27 13.76 4.78 2.04
CA LYS A 27 13.43 3.48 1.46
C LYS A 27 12.87 2.47 2.48
N ILE A 28 11.87 2.86 3.23
CA ILE A 28 11.24 2.02 4.28
C ILE A 28 9.83 1.56 3.90
N TYR A 29 9.57 1.35 2.63
CA TYR A 29 8.29 0.90 2.09
C TYR A 29 8.46 -0.03 0.89
N SER A 30 7.44 -0.85 0.63
CA SER A 30 7.39 -1.74 -0.53
C SER A 30 6.32 -1.34 -1.54
N GLY A 31 5.17 -0.85 -1.08
CA GLY A 31 4.04 -0.57 -1.95
C GLY A 31 2.86 0.13 -1.27
N GLY A 32 1.64 -0.34 -1.57
CA GLY A 32 0.38 0.33 -1.20
C GLY A 32 0.17 0.55 0.29
N LEU A 33 0.56 -0.41 1.14
CA LEU A 33 0.46 -0.27 2.60
C LEU A 33 1.33 0.90 3.09
N GLY A 34 2.57 0.99 2.57
CA GLY A 34 3.47 2.09 2.90
C GLY A 34 2.96 3.44 2.40
N PHE A 35 2.43 3.51 1.17
CA PHE A 35 1.86 4.75 0.63
C PHE A 35 0.66 5.24 1.45
N LEU A 36 -0.19 4.31 1.91
CA LEU A 36 -1.28 4.63 2.81
C LEU A 36 -0.78 5.16 4.15
N ALA A 37 0.12 4.42 4.81
CA ALA A 37 0.68 4.82 6.10
C ALA A 37 1.38 6.19 6.01
N GLY A 38 2.13 6.44 4.93
CA GLY A 38 2.75 7.73 4.67
C GLY A 38 1.73 8.87 4.52
N SER A 39 0.67 8.65 3.75
CA SER A 39 -0.43 9.62 3.60
C SER A 39 -1.13 9.90 4.93
N HIS A 40 -1.32 8.87 5.75
CA HIS A 40 -1.90 9.02 7.10
C HIS A 40 -1.02 9.91 8.00
N MET A 41 0.30 9.66 8.04
CA MET A 41 1.24 10.46 8.83
C MET A 41 1.28 11.93 8.40
N ARG A 42 1.15 12.21 7.10
CA ARG A 42 1.04 13.58 6.56
C ARG A 42 -0.26 14.24 6.97
N SER A 43 -1.39 13.57 6.78
CA SER A 43 -2.70 14.11 7.16
C SER A 43 -2.83 14.31 8.67
N ALA A 44 -2.28 13.42 9.48
CA ALA A 44 -2.22 13.60 10.92
C ALA A 44 -1.42 14.87 11.32
N PHE A 45 -0.33 15.15 10.60
CA PHE A 45 0.44 16.39 10.78
C PHE A 45 -0.36 17.64 10.36
N GLU A 46 -0.96 17.63 9.18
CA GLU A 46 -1.77 18.74 8.66
C GLU A 46 -2.96 19.08 9.59
N LEU A 47 -3.59 18.05 10.15
CA LEU A 47 -4.71 18.17 11.10
C LEU A 47 -4.27 18.45 12.53
N LYS A 48 -2.98 18.52 12.81
CA LYS A 48 -2.41 18.68 14.16
C LYS A 48 -2.89 17.60 15.14
N GLN A 49 -2.92 16.34 14.68
CA GLN A 49 -3.28 15.19 15.50
C GLN A 49 -2.15 14.84 16.50
N ASN A 50 -2.51 14.39 17.69
CA ASN A 50 -1.56 13.91 18.69
C ASN A 50 -1.15 12.47 18.38
N MET A 51 -0.31 12.29 17.37
CA MET A 51 0.07 10.98 16.84
C MET A 51 1.60 10.87 16.69
N ILE A 52 2.11 9.67 16.92
CA ILE A 52 3.49 9.29 16.57
C ILE A 52 3.46 8.03 15.70
N GLY A 53 4.35 7.95 14.72
CA GLY A 53 4.56 6.75 13.92
C GLY A 53 5.66 5.88 14.53
N ILE A 54 5.42 4.56 14.60
CA ILE A 54 6.40 3.55 15.02
C ILE A 54 6.62 2.61 13.85
N GLY A 55 7.84 2.55 13.35
CA GLY A 55 8.21 1.73 12.20
C GLY A 55 9.60 1.14 12.31
N MET A 56 10.09 0.57 11.22
CA MET A 56 11.40 -0.05 11.15
C MET A 56 12.32 0.75 10.24
N LEU A 57 13.59 0.85 10.61
CA LEU A 57 14.64 1.41 9.76
C LEU A 57 15.35 0.28 9.02
N TRP A 58 14.98 0.09 7.76
CA TRP A 58 15.51 -1.00 6.95
C TRP A 58 16.84 -0.60 6.31
N LYS A 59 17.92 -1.32 6.64
CA LYS A 59 19.28 -1.04 6.15
C LYS A 59 19.39 -1.12 4.63
N TYR A 60 18.72 -2.10 4.02
CA TYR A 60 18.69 -2.29 2.56
C TYR A 60 17.32 -1.99 1.94
N GLY A 61 16.35 -1.52 2.74
CA GLY A 61 15.00 -1.27 2.26
C GLY A 61 14.25 -2.55 1.89
N TYR A 62 13.38 -2.46 0.85
CA TYR A 62 12.71 -3.62 0.28
C TYR A 62 13.61 -4.32 -0.74
N TYR A 63 13.91 -3.70 -1.85
CA TYR A 63 14.99 -3.94 -2.80
C TYR A 63 15.02 -2.83 -3.84
N ASP A 64 16.15 -2.65 -4.50
CA ASP A 64 16.30 -1.75 -5.63
C ASP A 64 16.11 -2.56 -6.92
N GLN A 65 15.02 -2.26 -7.65
CA GLN A 65 14.69 -2.94 -8.89
C GLN A 65 15.50 -2.37 -10.04
N GLY A 66 16.24 -3.20 -10.74
CA GLY A 66 17.05 -2.85 -11.91
C GLY A 66 16.71 -3.73 -13.10
N ARG A 67 17.61 -3.70 -14.11
CA ARG A 67 17.53 -4.52 -15.32
C ARG A 67 18.78 -5.37 -15.49
N ASN A 68 18.58 -6.60 -15.94
CA ASN A 68 19.64 -7.47 -16.47
C ASN A 68 20.01 -7.06 -17.90
N GLY A 69 21.07 -7.66 -18.45
CA GLY A 69 21.51 -7.41 -19.83
C GLY A 69 20.46 -7.73 -20.90
N ASP A 70 19.56 -8.68 -20.65
CA ASP A 70 18.44 -9.05 -21.51
C ASP A 70 17.17 -8.21 -21.28
N GLN A 71 17.26 -7.17 -20.44
CA GLN A 71 16.19 -6.26 -20.03
C GLN A 71 15.19 -6.84 -19.03
N THR A 72 15.30 -8.11 -18.63
CA THR A 72 14.52 -8.66 -17.50
C THR A 72 14.84 -7.94 -16.20
N MET A 73 13.96 -8.03 -15.19
CA MET A 73 14.23 -7.36 -13.93
C MET A 73 15.35 -7.99 -13.13
N SER A 74 16.10 -7.17 -12.43
CA SER A 74 17.06 -7.59 -11.41
C SER A 74 16.64 -7.09 -10.02
N THR A 75 17.03 -7.85 -8.99
CA THR A 75 16.82 -7.51 -7.58
C THR A 75 18.18 -7.17 -6.96
N ASN A 76 18.33 -5.96 -6.45
CA ASN A 76 19.55 -5.49 -5.83
C ASN A 76 19.25 -5.02 -4.40
N PHE A 77 20.20 -5.23 -3.49
CA PHE A 77 20.13 -4.78 -2.11
C PHE A 77 21.28 -3.80 -1.85
N ILE A 78 20.97 -2.50 -1.86
CA ILE A 78 21.94 -1.43 -1.67
C ILE A 78 21.76 -0.86 -0.27
N GLU A 79 22.84 -0.76 0.49
CA GLU A 79 22.82 -0.18 1.83
C GLU A 79 22.37 1.28 1.79
N LYS A 80 21.49 1.65 2.74
CA LYS A 80 20.94 3.00 2.87
C LYS A 80 21.54 3.69 4.09
N ASN A 81 21.94 4.93 3.91
CA ASN A 81 22.39 5.80 4.99
C ASN A 81 21.57 7.09 4.96
N TYR A 82 20.96 7.43 6.09
CA TYR A 82 20.02 8.55 6.20
C TYR A 82 20.56 9.62 7.16
N THR A 83 21.20 10.65 6.63
CA THR A 83 21.78 11.74 7.42
C THR A 83 20.74 12.71 7.98
N PHE A 84 19.49 12.63 7.56
CA PHE A 84 18.37 13.44 8.04
C PHE A 84 17.60 12.79 9.19
N LEU A 85 17.95 11.58 9.59
CA LEU A 85 17.43 10.94 10.80
C LEU A 85 18.36 11.28 11.98
N GLU A 86 17.76 11.55 13.13
CA GLU A 86 18.49 11.81 14.35
C GLU A 86 18.39 10.63 15.31
N ASP A 87 19.43 10.40 16.10
CA ASP A 87 19.36 9.45 17.21
C ASP A 87 18.43 10.02 18.29
N SER A 88 17.38 9.30 18.63
CA SER A 88 16.46 9.72 19.70
C SER A 88 17.05 9.63 21.10
N GLY A 89 18.19 8.95 21.25
CA GLY A 89 18.79 8.62 22.54
C GLY A 89 18.04 7.49 23.28
N ILE A 90 17.02 6.89 22.66
CA ILE A 90 16.23 5.81 23.29
C ILE A 90 16.70 4.47 22.73
N GLU A 91 17.21 3.63 23.61
CA GLU A 91 17.58 2.24 23.34
C GLU A 91 16.84 1.33 24.30
N VAL A 92 16.24 0.26 23.79
CA VAL A 92 15.52 -0.75 24.57
C VAL A 92 16.01 -2.13 24.20
N GLU A 93 15.68 -3.13 25.02
CA GLU A 93 16.05 -4.52 24.76
C GLU A 93 14.81 -5.38 24.54
N VAL A 94 14.89 -6.29 23.56
CA VAL A 94 13.90 -7.34 23.34
C VAL A 94 14.55 -8.70 23.51
N LYS A 95 13.79 -9.67 24.02
CA LYS A 95 14.23 -11.06 24.14
C LYS A 95 13.82 -11.84 22.90
N LEU A 96 14.76 -12.56 22.32
CA LEU A 96 14.55 -13.53 21.24
C LEU A 96 15.05 -14.90 21.67
N HIS A 97 14.58 -15.97 21.01
CA HIS A 97 14.81 -17.37 21.39
C HIS A 97 16.27 -17.71 21.71
N ASP A 98 17.16 -17.48 20.76
CA ASP A 98 18.57 -17.88 20.86
C ASP A 98 19.48 -16.73 21.34
N ASN A 99 18.91 -15.55 21.52
CA ASN A 99 19.61 -14.38 22.04
C ASN A 99 18.82 -13.79 23.21
N PRO A 100 19.34 -13.85 24.44
CA PRO A 100 18.60 -13.41 25.62
C PRO A 100 18.26 -11.92 25.59
N SER A 101 18.99 -11.11 24.82
CA SER A 101 18.77 -9.68 24.76
C SER A 101 19.31 -9.10 23.44
N VAL A 102 18.43 -8.49 22.68
CA VAL A 102 18.77 -7.73 21.46
C VAL A 102 18.45 -6.26 21.70
N LYS A 103 19.43 -5.42 21.53
CA LYS A 103 19.29 -3.97 21.64
C LYS A 103 18.55 -3.42 20.42
N VAL A 104 17.60 -2.54 20.66
CA VAL A 104 16.80 -1.86 19.66
C VAL A 104 16.89 -0.37 19.89
N ARG A 105 17.42 0.37 18.94
CA ARG A 105 17.53 1.83 18.99
C ARG A 105 16.46 2.47 18.11
N ALA A 106 15.92 3.60 18.56
CA ALA A 106 15.00 4.38 17.76
C ALA A 106 15.71 5.58 17.14
N MET A 107 15.67 5.67 15.81
CA MET A 107 16.01 6.87 15.06
C MET A 107 14.74 7.69 14.84
N VAL A 108 14.81 9.02 14.95
CA VAL A 108 13.64 9.89 14.78
C VAL A 108 13.70 10.65 13.46
N LEU A 109 12.60 10.55 12.71
CA LEU A 109 12.29 11.47 11.62
C LEU A 109 11.46 12.62 12.19
N LYS A 110 12.05 13.81 12.22
CA LYS A 110 11.36 15.01 12.71
C LYS A 110 10.31 15.51 11.72
N PRO A 111 9.21 16.09 12.20
CA PRO A 111 8.10 16.55 11.37
C PRO A 111 8.46 17.54 10.27
N GLU A 112 9.38 18.45 10.55
CA GLU A 112 9.80 19.52 9.63
C GLU A 112 10.55 19.01 8.39
N ILE A 113 11.08 17.78 8.43
CA ILE A 113 11.86 17.25 7.30
C ILE A 113 10.95 16.93 6.10
N PHE A 114 9.84 16.23 6.33
CA PHE A 114 8.93 15.82 5.26
C PHE A 114 7.45 16.12 5.52
N GLY A 115 7.11 16.93 6.52
CA GLY A 115 5.73 17.30 6.82
C GLY A 115 4.89 16.12 7.32
N THR A 116 5.40 15.37 8.29
CA THR A 116 4.71 14.24 8.93
C THR A 116 4.63 14.44 10.44
N VAL A 117 3.84 13.62 11.14
CA VAL A 117 4.00 13.50 12.60
C VAL A 117 5.40 12.94 12.94
N PRO A 118 5.89 13.09 14.18
CA PRO A 118 7.15 12.47 14.58
C PRO A 118 7.12 10.96 14.35
N MET A 119 8.15 10.41 13.72
CA MET A 119 8.24 8.98 13.44
C MET A 119 9.49 8.39 14.08
N TYR A 120 9.33 7.32 14.82
CA TYR A 120 10.40 6.58 15.47
C TYR A 120 10.64 5.29 14.70
N LEU A 121 11.83 5.19 14.09
CA LEU A 121 12.22 4.09 13.21
C LEU A 121 13.23 3.21 13.92
N LEU A 122 12.86 1.96 14.16
CA LEU A 122 13.63 1.02 14.97
C LEU A 122 14.71 0.31 14.15
N THR A 123 15.90 0.21 14.73
CA THR A 123 17.00 -0.57 14.16
C THR A 123 17.64 -1.45 15.22
N THR A 124 18.11 -2.62 14.79
CA THR A 124 18.96 -3.53 15.58
C THR A 124 20.42 -3.45 15.14
N ASP A 125 20.75 -2.68 14.11
CA ASP A 125 22.14 -2.44 13.69
C ASP A 125 22.81 -1.41 14.64
N VAL A 126 23.05 -1.88 15.87
CA VAL A 126 23.64 -1.08 16.94
C VAL A 126 24.84 -1.79 17.55
N GLU A 127 25.75 -0.99 18.15
CA GLU A 127 26.90 -1.53 18.84
C GLU A 127 26.47 -2.39 20.04
N GLY A 128 27.16 -3.51 20.23
CA GLY A 128 26.86 -4.48 21.29
C GLY A 128 25.89 -5.59 20.91
N ASN A 129 25.20 -5.49 19.76
CA ASN A 129 24.52 -6.63 19.18
C ASN A 129 25.50 -7.53 18.40
N ASP A 130 25.26 -8.83 18.44
CA ASP A 130 25.95 -9.77 17.57
C ASP A 130 25.54 -9.61 16.09
N TYR A 131 26.25 -10.30 15.19
CA TYR A 131 26.04 -10.19 13.77
C TYR A 131 24.58 -10.55 13.34
N LEU A 132 24.04 -11.65 13.85
CA LEU A 132 22.69 -12.10 13.49
C LEU A 132 21.62 -11.12 13.98
N SER A 133 21.76 -10.64 15.20
CA SER A 133 20.85 -9.62 15.77
C SER A 133 20.84 -8.35 14.93
N LYS A 134 22.00 -7.90 14.43
CA LYS A 134 22.09 -6.73 13.54
C LYS A 134 21.34 -6.92 12.23
N THR A 135 21.25 -8.14 11.71
CA THR A 135 20.61 -8.42 10.41
C THR A 135 19.08 -8.40 10.47
N ILE A 136 18.44 -8.40 11.63
CA ILE A 136 16.97 -8.39 11.77
C ILE A 136 16.34 -7.23 11.02
N THR A 137 16.96 -6.04 11.03
CA THR A 137 16.47 -4.84 10.35
C THR A 137 17.12 -4.59 8.99
N ASN A 138 17.66 -5.64 8.34
CA ASN A 138 18.27 -5.51 7.02
C ASN A 138 17.22 -5.31 5.91
N HIS A 139 16.26 -6.20 5.79
CA HIS A 139 15.34 -6.25 4.64
C HIS A 139 13.88 -6.20 5.07
N LEU A 140 13.12 -5.28 4.49
CA LEU A 140 11.67 -5.27 4.63
C LEU A 140 11.08 -6.55 4.01
N TYR A 141 10.26 -7.27 4.78
CA TYR A 141 9.65 -8.54 4.40
C TYR A 141 10.68 -9.65 4.07
N ASP A 142 11.64 -9.84 4.97
CA ASP A 142 12.64 -10.90 4.83
C ASP A 142 11.98 -12.26 4.60
N SER A 143 12.57 -13.07 3.71
CA SER A 143 12.06 -14.40 3.38
C SER A 143 12.37 -15.46 4.46
N ASN A 144 13.37 -15.21 5.32
CA ASN A 144 13.71 -16.13 6.39
C ASN A 144 12.64 -16.11 7.47
N TYR A 145 12.15 -17.29 7.81
CA TYR A 145 11.07 -17.50 8.77
C TYR A 145 11.36 -16.93 10.17
N LEU A 146 12.56 -17.19 10.71
CA LEU A 146 12.95 -16.70 12.03
C LEU A 146 13.17 -15.18 12.03
N THR A 147 13.81 -14.66 10.98
CA THR A 147 13.99 -13.22 10.82
C THR A 147 12.64 -12.50 10.77
N ARG A 148 11.64 -13.06 10.08
CA ARG A 148 10.27 -12.49 10.03
C ARG A 148 9.62 -12.43 11.41
N ILE A 149 9.75 -13.48 12.23
CA ILE A 149 9.26 -13.47 13.62
C ILE A 149 10.00 -12.42 14.44
N SER A 150 11.33 -12.36 14.31
CA SER A 150 12.17 -11.38 15.02
C SER A 150 11.80 -9.93 14.63
N GLN A 151 11.53 -9.67 13.34
CA GLN A 151 11.03 -8.38 12.87
C GLN A 151 9.72 -7.98 13.54
N SER A 152 8.78 -8.93 13.69
CA SER A 152 7.51 -8.68 14.39
C SER A 152 7.73 -8.38 15.88
N ILE A 153 8.66 -9.09 16.55
CA ILE A 153 9.00 -8.85 17.95
C ILE A 153 9.66 -7.47 18.12
N VAL A 154 10.61 -7.11 17.26
CA VAL A 154 11.28 -5.80 17.30
C VAL A 154 10.29 -4.67 17.08
N LEU A 155 9.45 -4.75 16.03
CA LEU A 155 8.44 -3.74 15.77
C LEU A 155 7.41 -3.67 16.90
N GLY A 156 6.90 -4.82 17.36
CA GLY A 156 5.84 -4.88 18.36
C GLY A 156 6.35 -4.56 19.77
N ILE A 157 7.16 -5.43 20.35
CA ILE A 157 7.64 -5.26 21.74
C ILE A 157 8.65 -4.11 21.83
N GLY A 158 9.60 -4.05 20.89
CA GLY A 158 10.56 -2.96 20.83
C GLY A 158 9.86 -1.61 20.68
N GLY A 159 8.92 -1.52 19.73
CA GLY A 159 8.12 -0.31 19.53
C GLY A 159 7.28 0.09 20.75
N ALA A 160 6.62 -0.87 21.42
CA ALA A 160 5.85 -0.61 22.64
C ALA A 160 6.75 -0.05 23.76
N LYS A 161 7.94 -0.59 23.96
CA LYS A 161 8.92 -0.09 24.93
C LYS A 161 9.44 1.31 24.59
N ILE A 162 9.64 1.62 23.30
CA ILE A 162 9.96 2.99 22.86
C ILE A 162 8.81 3.94 23.20
N VAL A 163 7.54 3.54 22.94
CA VAL A 163 6.38 4.34 23.32
C VAL A 163 6.32 4.56 24.85
N GLU A 164 6.61 3.53 25.65
CA GLU A 164 6.70 3.67 27.12
C GLU A 164 7.77 4.72 27.51
N ALA A 165 8.96 4.66 26.91
CA ALA A 165 10.03 5.64 27.15
C ALA A 165 9.64 7.07 26.75
N LEU A 166 8.73 7.22 25.77
CA LEU A 166 8.14 8.50 25.34
C LEU A 166 6.92 8.93 26.20
N GLY A 167 6.69 8.28 27.34
CA GLY A 167 5.61 8.60 28.28
C GLY A 167 4.26 7.94 27.96
N GLY A 168 4.27 6.85 27.17
CA GLY A 168 3.08 6.07 26.81
C GLY A 168 2.21 6.70 25.74
N ALA A 169 1.07 6.06 25.47
CA ALA A 169 0.02 6.54 24.56
C ALA A 169 -1.37 6.23 25.15
N ASP A 170 -2.37 7.00 24.73
CA ASP A 170 -3.78 6.72 25.07
C ASP A 170 -4.35 5.59 24.20
N MET A 171 -3.86 5.49 22.96
CA MET A 171 -4.28 4.49 22.00
C MET A 171 -3.06 3.87 21.28
N TYR A 172 -3.10 2.56 21.12
CA TYR A 172 -2.13 1.77 20.37
C TYR A 172 -2.81 1.19 19.13
N HIS A 173 -2.39 1.64 17.96
CA HIS A 173 -2.99 1.25 16.68
C HIS A 173 -2.04 0.37 15.87
N LEU A 174 -2.43 -0.87 15.62
CA LEU A 174 -1.71 -1.75 14.70
C LEU A 174 -2.25 -1.63 13.29
N ASN A 175 -1.43 -1.16 12.36
CA ASN A 175 -1.70 -1.15 10.92
C ASN A 175 -1.24 -2.47 10.31
N GLU A 176 -2.13 -3.44 10.22
CA GLU A 176 -1.90 -4.85 9.92
C GLU A 176 -1.26 -5.64 11.10
N GLY A 177 -1.25 -6.98 11.00
CA GLY A 177 -0.84 -7.90 12.07
C GLY A 177 0.66 -7.93 12.40
N HIS A 178 1.50 -7.23 11.65
CA HIS A 178 2.95 -7.33 11.77
C HIS A 178 3.51 -6.97 13.16
N ALA A 179 2.85 -6.07 13.89
CA ALA A 179 3.25 -5.64 15.22
C ALA A 179 2.44 -6.32 16.34
N LEU A 180 1.77 -7.45 16.08
CA LEU A 180 0.94 -8.15 17.07
C LEU A 180 1.63 -8.38 18.42
N PRO A 181 2.94 -8.67 18.53
CA PRO A 181 3.63 -8.79 19.81
C PRO A 181 3.48 -7.58 20.72
N ALA A 182 3.22 -6.37 20.18
CA ALA A 182 2.93 -5.19 20.98
C ALA A 182 1.69 -5.40 21.86
N PHE A 183 0.62 -5.96 21.31
CA PHE A 183 -0.63 -6.16 22.06
C PHE A 183 -0.46 -7.16 23.21
N TYR A 184 0.28 -8.23 23.01
CA TYR A 184 0.61 -9.18 24.08
C TYR A 184 1.43 -8.50 25.19
N TYR A 185 2.49 -7.79 24.81
CA TYR A 185 3.33 -7.06 25.76
C TYR A 185 2.55 -6.01 26.55
N LEU A 186 1.74 -5.20 25.85
CA LEU A 186 0.93 -4.13 26.46
C LEU A 186 -0.12 -4.70 27.41
N ARG A 187 -0.80 -5.82 27.04
CA ARG A 187 -1.74 -6.52 27.91
C ARG A 187 -1.07 -6.97 29.20
N ASP A 188 0.10 -7.55 29.13
CA ASP A 188 0.87 -8.01 30.30
C ASP A 188 1.36 -6.82 31.17
N LYS A 189 1.48 -5.62 30.60
CA LYS A 189 1.75 -4.36 31.32
C LYS A 189 0.49 -3.70 31.88
N GLY A 190 -0.68 -4.29 31.69
CA GLY A 190 -1.96 -3.79 32.23
C GLY A 190 -2.62 -2.73 31.35
N VAL A 191 -2.17 -2.52 30.10
CA VAL A 191 -2.87 -1.70 29.11
C VAL A 191 -4.20 -2.38 28.78
N LYS A 192 -5.28 -1.62 28.86
CA LYS A 192 -6.62 -2.15 28.69
C LYS A 192 -6.96 -2.38 27.23
N LYS A 193 -7.87 -3.32 26.95
CA LYS A 193 -8.38 -3.61 25.61
C LYS A 193 -8.94 -2.37 24.90
N ASP A 194 -9.54 -1.44 25.65
CA ASP A 194 -10.13 -0.20 25.14
C ASP A 194 -9.09 0.81 24.60
N GLN A 195 -7.81 0.57 24.86
CA GLN A 195 -6.68 1.35 24.34
C GLN A 195 -6.02 0.72 23.10
N MET A 196 -6.50 -0.44 22.62
CA MET A 196 -5.94 -1.17 21.50
C MET A 196 -6.90 -1.23 20.32
N VAL A 197 -6.45 -0.85 19.13
CA VAL A 197 -7.25 -0.86 17.90
C VAL A 197 -6.43 -1.43 16.73
N PHE A 198 -7.12 -2.00 15.76
CA PHE A 198 -6.50 -2.76 14.69
C PHE A 198 -7.10 -2.43 13.32
N THR A 199 -6.25 -2.27 12.31
CA THR A 199 -6.67 -2.17 10.90
C THR A 199 -6.19 -3.38 10.12
N THR A 200 -7.13 -4.12 9.50
CA THR A 200 -6.81 -5.21 8.57
C THR A 200 -6.81 -4.73 7.12
N HIS A 201 -5.83 -5.20 6.33
CA HIS A 201 -5.68 -4.90 4.91
C HIS A 201 -5.75 -6.16 4.03
N THR A 202 -6.01 -7.32 4.61
CA THR A 202 -5.90 -8.61 3.91
C THR A 202 -7.29 -9.23 3.69
N PRO A 203 -7.80 -9.25 2.43
CA PRO A 203 -9.15 -9.68 2.11
C PRO A 203 -9.26 -11.20 1.91
N GLU A 204 -8.17 -11.94 2.07
CA GLU A 204 -8.10 -13.39 1.87
C GLU A 204 -7.55 -14.11 3.09
N LYS A 205 -8.18 -15.25 3.44
CA LYS A 205 -7.75 -16.07 4.57
C LYS A 205 -6.29 -16.52 4.45
N ALA A 206 -5.89 -16.98 3.26
CA ALA A 206 -4.54 -17.45 2.98
C ALA A 206 -3.46 -16.35 2.99
N GLY A 207 -3.86 -15.08 2.88
CA GLY A 207 -2.95 -13.94 2.95
C GLY A 207 -2.63 -13.48 4.38
N ASN A 208 -3.35 -13.98 5.38
CA ASN A 208 -3.13 -13.64 6.78
C ASN A 208 -2.04 -14.55 7.37
N GLU A 209 -1.06 -13.95 8.06
CA GLU A 209 0.04 -14.72 8.65
C GLU A 209 -0.47 -15.66 9.75
N GLU A 210 -0.10 -16.94 9.62
CA GLU A 210 -0.30 -17.99 10.62
C GLU A 210 1.03 -18.66 10.94
N ARG A 211 1.30 -18.90 12.23
CA ARG A 211 2.53 -19.49 12.71
C ARG A 211 2.24 -20.49 13.84
N ASP A 212 3.05 -21.55 13.94
CA ASP A 212 2.97 -22.48 15.06
C ASP A 212 3.14 -21.76 16.40
N GLY A 213 2.14 -21.89 17.29
CA GLY A 213 2.08 -21.15 18.54
C GLY A 213 3.19 -21.54 19.53
N ARG A 214 3.56 -22.83 19.58
CA ARG A 214 4.66 -23.29 20.46
C ARG A 214 5.99 -22.75 19.97
N HIS A 215 6.17 -22.66 18.65
CA HIS A 215 7.38 -22.06 18.08
C HIS A 215 7.44 -20.56 18.39
N LEU A 216 6.36 -19.82 18.19
CA LEU A 216 6.29 -18.41 18.57
C LEU A 216 6.58 -18.19 20.06
N ASN A 217 6.06 -19.05 20.93
CA ASN A 217 6.29 -19.00 22.37
C ASN A 217 7.78 -19.12 22.70
N ARG A 218 8.48 -20.06 22.06
CA ARG A 218 9.93 -20.20 22.19
C ARG A 218 10.70 -18.99 21.66
N CYS A 219 10.22 -18.35 20.58
CA CYS A 219 10.85 -17.17 20.00
C CYS A 219 10.68 -15.88 20.85
N GLY A 220 9.87 -15.89 21.92
CA GLY A 220 9.63 -14.71 22.74
C GLY A 220 8.53 -13.78 22.21
N PHE A 221 7.71 -14.25 21.25
CA PHE A 221 6.70 -13.49 20.54
C PHE A 221 5.66 -12.83 21.47
N PHE A 222 5.33 -13.50 22.58
CA PHE A 222 4.32 -13.01 23.54
C PHE A 222 4.90 -12.07 24.63
N GLY A 223 6.19 -11.72 24.55
CA GLY A 223 6.87 -10.89 25.57
C GLY A 223 7.28 -11.65 26.83
N ARG A 224 6.68 -12.79 27.10
CA ARG A 224 7.01 -13.77 28.12
C ARG A 224 6.76 -15.19 27.61
N TYR A 225 7.21 -16.17 28.36
CA TYR A 225 6.86 -17.56 28.08
C TYR A 225 5.44 -17.85 28.61
N LEU A 226 4.54 -18.30 27.73
CA LEU A 226 3.19 -18.73 28.10
C LEU A 226 3.20 -20.20 28.54
N SER A 227 2.47 -20.53 29.61
CA SER A 227 2.17 -21.92 29.96
C SER A 227 1.32 -22.58 28.88
N GLU A 228 1.32 -23.92 28.84
CA GLU A 228 0.51 -24.63 27.81
C GLU A 228 -0.99 -24.28 27.87
N PRO A 229 -1.68 -24.15 29.03
CA PRO A 229 -3.05 -23.70 29.06
C PRO A 229 -3.28 -22.28 28.52
N GLU A 230 -2.36 -21.34 28.81
CA GLU A 230 -2.43 -19.98 28.26
C GLU A 230 -2.26 -19.99 26.75
N LEU A 231 -1.27 -20.75 26.27
CA LEU A 231 -0.97 -20.86 24.85
C LEU A 231 -2.14 -21.47 24.06
N GLN A 232 -2.81 -22.49 24.61
CA GLN A 232 -4.00 -23.11 24.01
C GLN A 232 -5.15 -22.13 23.82
N GLN A 233 -5.30 -21.14 24.69
CA GLN A 233 -6.34 -20.10 24.56
C GLN A 233 -6.07 -19.13 23.38
N GLU A 234 -4.79 -18.91 23.06
CA GLU A 234 -4.40 -18.04 21.95
C GLU A 234 -4.44 -18.77 20.60
N MET A 235 -4.21 -20.09 20.61
CA MET A 235 -4.13 -20.91 19.39
C MET A 235 -5.49 -21.06 18.69
N VAL A 236 -5.41 -21.21 17.37
CA VAL A 236 -6.52 -21.54 16.47
C VAL A 236 -6.08 -22.65 15.51
N ASN A 237 -7.01 -23.33 14.83
CA ASN A 237 -6.73 -24.21 13.68
C ASN A 237 -5.52 -25.17 13.88
N GLY A 238 -5.56 -26.03 14.89
CA GLY A 238 -4.53 -27.07 15.05
C GLY A 238 -3.21 -26.59 15.65
N GLY A 239 -3.23 -25.56 16.48
CA GLY A 239 -2.04 -25.09 17.20
C GLY A 239 -1.37 -23.85 16.62
N MET A 240 -2.02 -23.22 15.65
CA MET A 240 -1.52 -22.02 14.99
C MET A 240 -1.94 -20.75 15.74
N ILE A 241 -1.13 -19.72 15.66
CA ILE A 241 -1.51 -18.34 15.96
C ILE A 241 -1.79 -17.65 14.62
N ASN A 242 -3.02 -17.24 14.41
CA ASN A 242 -3.40 -16.37 13.31
C ASN A 242 -3.29 -14.90 13.77
N TYR A 243 -2.40 -14.14 13.15
CA TYR A 243 -2.07 -12.77 13.60
C TYR A 243 -3.30 -11.85 13.56
N THR A 244 -4.13 -11.98 12.54
CA THR A 244 -5.34 -11.16 12.41
C THR A 244 -6.39 -11.54 13.46
N VAL A 245 -6.67 -12.82 13.65
CA VAL A 245 -7.64 -13.27 14.67
C VAL A 245 -7.20 -12.84 16.07
N SER A 246 -5.91 -12.99 16.39
CA SER A 246 -5.37 -12.56 17.68
C SER A 246 -5.48 -11.05 17.86
N ALA A 247 -5.15 -10.25 16.85
CA ALA A 247 -5.32 -8.80 16.90
C ALA A 247 -6.79 -8.39 17.06
N LEU A 248 -7.71 -9.02 16.33
CA LEU A 248 -9.16 -8.80 16.45
C LEU A 248 -9.70 -9.13 17.85
N ARG A 249 -9.19 -10.19 18.51
CA ARG A 249 -9.58 -10.55 19.89
C ARG A 249 -9.08 -9.55 20.92
N MET A 250 -7.90 -8.98 20.70
CA MET A 250 -7.25 -8.08 21.65
C MET A 250 -7.65 -6.61 21.46
N ALA A 251 -8.08 -6.23 20.27
CA ALA A 251 -8.53 -4.87 19.99
C ALA A 251 -9.95 -4.59 20.55
N LYS A 252 -10.17 -3.36 21.04
CA LYS A 252 -11.50 -2.85 21.37
C LYS A 252 -12.41 -2.81 20.16
N LYS A 253 -11.87 -2.26 19.06
CA LYS A 253 -12.52 -2.07 17.78
C LYS A 253 -11.50 -2.24 16.66
N SER A 254 -11.94 -2.70 15.52
CA SER A 254 -11.11 -2.88 14.35
C SER A 254 -11.76 -2.29 13.12
N ASN A 255 -10.98 -1.97 12.11
CA ASN A 255 -11.52 -1.57 10.82
C ASN A 255 -10.95 -2.34 9.66
N ALA A 256 -11.78 -2.51 8.64
CA ALA A 256 -11.40 -2.86 7.29
C ALA A 256 -11.31 -1.58 6.43
N VAL A 257 -10.66 -1.66 5.28
CA VAL A 257 -10.18 -0.51 4.51
C VAL A 257 -11.01 -0.16 3.27
N SER A 258 -12.19 -0.75 3.17
CA SER A 258 -13.30 -0.37 2.28
C SER A 258 -14.60 -0.98 2.80
N LYS A 259 -15.76 -0.51 2.31
CA LYS A 259 -17.07 -1.08 2.68
C LYS A 259 -17.18 -2.54 2.24
N LEU A 260 -16.71 -2.85 1.04
CA LEU A 260 -16.67 -4.23 0.53
C LEU A 260 -15.74 -5.09 1.39
N HIS A 261 -14.54 -4.60 1.71
CA HIS A 261 -13.59 -5.34 2.55
C HIS A 261 -14.14 -5.59 3.96
N ALA A 262 -14.90 -4.65 4.52
CA ALA A 262 -15.56 -4.86 5.84
C ALA A 262 -16.56 -6.02 5.79
N LYS A 263 -17.34 -6.13 4.70
CA LYS A 263 -18.23 -7.27 4.49
C LYS A 263 -17.44 -8.58 4.38
N VAL A 264 -16.43 -8.62 3.52
CA VAL A 264 -15.56 -9.79 3.31
C VAL A 264 -14.88 -10.22 4.62
N SER A 265 -14.33 -9.26 5.38
CA SER A 265 -13.65 -9.55 6.65
C SER A 265 -14.61 -10.08 7.72
N ARG A 266 -15.82 -9.52 7.83
CA ARG A 266 -16.83 -10.05 8.76
C ARG A 266 -17.25 -11.47 8.42
N ASP A 267 -17.45 -11.78 7.15
CA ASP A 267 -17.79 -13.13 6.69
C ASP A 267 -16.62 -14.10 6.92
N MET A 268 -15.38 -13.66 6.70
CA MET A 268 -14.17 -14.46 6.87
C MET A 268 -13.93 -14.88 8.32
N TRP A 269 -14.22 -14.00 9.27
CA TRP A 269 -13.90 -14.18 10.69
C TRP A 269 -15.11 -14.49 11.57
N LYS A 270 -16.33 -14.63 11.02
CA LYS A 270 -17.57 -14.83 11.77
C LYS A 270 -17.59 -16.04 12.71
N ASP A 271 -16.83 -17.08 12.37
CA ASP A 271 -16.79 -18.32 13.16
C ASP A 271 -15.80 -18.27 14.35
N TYR A 272 -15.06 -17.17 14.49
CA TYR A 272 -14.14 -16.96 15.61
C TYR A 272 -14.80 -16.15 16.71
N SER A 273 -14.80 -16.68 17.93
CA SER A 273 -15.35 -15.99 19.09
C SER A 273 -14.40 -14.90 19.62
N GLY A 274 -14.98 -13.90 20.30
CA GLY A 274 -14.24 -12.86 21.02
C GLY A 274 -13.59 -11.79 20.15
N ILE A 275 -13.80 -11.80 18.83
CA ILE A 275 -13.31 -10.76 17.93
C ILE A 275 -14.03 -9.43 18.12
N SER A 276 -13.31 -8.33 17.91
CA SER A 276 -13.88 -6.98 17.95
C SER A 276 -14.79 -6.71 16.75
N GLU A 277 -15.65 -5.70 16.88
CA GLU A 277 -16.40 -5.17 15.75
C GLU A 277 -15.44 -4.70 14.64
N ILE A 278 -15.74 -5.05 13.37
CA ILE A 278 -15.00 -4.61 12.20
C ILE A 278 -15.84 -3.57 11.46
N ILE A 279 -15.48 -2.29 11.58
CA ILE A 279 -16.15 -1.19 10.87
C ILE A 279 -15.44 -0.86 9.55
N PRO A 280 -16.09 -0.29 8.55
CA PRO A 280 -15.41 0.22 7.36
C PRO A 280 -14.84 1.62 7.62
N ILE A 281 -13.54 1.81 7.44
CA ILE A 281 -12.91 3.12 7.26
C ILE A 281 -12.14 3.04 5.95
N THR A 282 -12.73 3.56 4.88
CA THR A 282 -12.17 3.42 3.54
C THR A 282 -10.85 4.16 3.45
N ASN A 283 -9.83 3.47 2.92
CA ASN A 283 -8.51 4.04 2.68
C ASN A 283 -8.59 5.30 1.83
N ALA A 284 -7.61 6.16 2.02
CA ALA A 284 -7.50 7.42 1.31
C ALA A 284 -6.04 7.84 1.16
N GLN A 285 -5.78 8.84 0.33
CA GLN A 285 -4.42 9.31 0.07
C GLN A 285 -4.31 10.82 0.31
N ASN A 286 -3.12 11.29 0.68
CA ASN A 286 -2.89 12.71 0.94
C ASN A 286 -2.91 13.50 -0.38
N GLN A 287 -3.93 14.35 -0.53
CA GLN A 287 -4.12 15.17 -1.73
C GLN A 287 -2.89 16.05 -2.00
N LYS A 288 -2.47 16.83 -1.02
CA LYS A 288 -1.37 17.78 -1.14
C LYS A 288 -0.05 17.12 -1.56
N PHE A 289 0.16 15.87 -1.19
CA PHE A 289 1.35 15.11 -1.59
C PHE A 289 1.23 14.49 -2.98
N TRP A 290 0.05 13.99 -3.36
CA TRP A 290 -0.12 13.19 -4.56
C TRP A 290 -0.69 13.93 -5.77
N GLN A 291 -1.48 14.99 -5.56
CA GLN A 291 -2.07 15.76 -6.64
C GLN A 291 -1.07 16.80 -7.18
N ASP A 292 -1.06 16.99 -8.48
CA ASP A 292 -0.32 18.08 -9.13
C ASP A 292 -1.05 19.41 -8.90
N GLU A 293 -0.32 20.42 -8.43
CA GLU A 293 -0.90 21.72 -8.04
C GLU A 293 -1.59 22.44 -9.20
N VAL A 294 -1.05 22.34 -10.43
CA VAL A 294 -1.66 22.98 -11.61
C VAL A 294 -2.91 22.22 -12.07
N ILE A 295 -2.95 20.88 -11.89
CA ILE A 295 -4.18 20.09 -12.12
C ILE A 295 -5.25 20.47 -11.10
N GLU A 296 -4.86 20.69 -9.84
CA GLU A 296 -5.79 21.16 -8.80
C GLU A 296 -6.37 22.54 -9.16
N GLU A 297 -5.52 23.52 -9.53
CA GLU A 297 -5.92 24.85 -9.98
C GLU A 297 -6.88 24.77 -11.18
N ALA A 298 -6.49 24.05 -12.24
CA ALA A 298 -7.31 23.87 -13.44
C ALA A 298 -8.68 23.27 -13.14
N HIS A 299 -8.73 22.33 -12.19
CA HIS A 299 -9.98 21.72 -11.76
C HIS A 299 -10.86 22.70 -10.97
N GLN A 300 -10.29 23.46 -10.02
CA GLN A 300 -11.01 24.44 -9.20
C GLN A 300 -11.62 25.55 -10.07
N GLU A 301 -10.87 26.02 -11.07
CA GLU A 301 -11.30 27.07 -12.01
C GLU A 301 -12.14 26.52 -13.18
N LYS A 302 -12.32 25.20 -13.27
CA LYS A 302 -12.95 24.50 -14.41
C LYS A 302 -12.30 24.87 -15.76
N ASP A 303 -10.98 25.16 -15.74
CA ASP A 303 -10.20 25.52 -16.93
C ASP A 303 -9.69 24.28 -17.67
N ALA A 304 -10.46 23.84 -18.66
CA ALA A 304 -10.11 22.71 -19.52
C ALA A 304 -8.83 22.94 -20.35
N LYS A 305 -8.49 24.20 -20.68
CA LYS A 305 -7.28 24.51 -21.46
C LYS A 305 -6.04 24.41 -20.60
N LEU A 306 -6.08 24.94 -19.38
CA LEU A 306 -5.00 24.82 -18.41
C LEU A 306 -4.75 23.35 -18.09
N TYR A 307 -5.82 22.58 -17.81
CA TYR A 307 -5.73 21.13 -17.60
C TYR A 307 -5.03 20.43 -18.76
N THR A 308 -5.50 20.64 -20.00
CA THR A 308 -4.96 19.96 -21.19
C THR A 308 -3.49 20.29 -21.38
N LYS A 309 -3.12 21.58 -21.25
CA LYS A 309 -1.72 22.01 -21.34
C LYS A 309 -0.86 21.29 -20.29
N ARG A 310 -1.31 21.30 -19.03
CA ARG A 310 -0.57 20.67 -17.93
C ARG A 310 -0.45 19.16 -18.13
N LYS A 311 -1.51 18.50 -18.56
CA LYS A 311 -1.49 17.05 -18.85
C LYS A 311 -0.44 16.69 -19.89
N VAL A 312 -0.29 17.47 -20.95
CA VAL A 312 0.77 17.26 -21.95
C VAL A 312 2.17 17.40 -21.35
N GLU A 313 2.39 18.36 -20.46
CA GLU A 313 3.67 18.53 -19.75
C GLU A 313 3.99 17.31 -18.85
N LEU A 314 3.00 16.85 -18.10
CA LEU A 314 3.12 15.67 -17.21
C LEU A 314 3.34 14.37 -18.01
N LYS A 315 2.70 14.23 -19.18
CA LYS A 315 2.97 13.12 -20.10
C LYS A 315 4.40 13.16 -20.61
N LYS A 316 4.92 14.32 -20.99
CA LYS A 316 6.32 14.48 -21.41
C LYS A 316 7.31 14.11 -20.30
N ASP A 317 7.03 14.48 -19.05
CA ASP A 317 7.88 14.08 -17.92
C ASP A 317 7.87 12.56 -17.69
N LEU A 318 6.70 11.92 -17.79
CA LEU A 318 6.59 10.46 -17.75
C LEU A 318 7.34 9.82 -18.93
N PHE A 319 7.21 10.36 -20.14
CA PHE A 319 7.83 9.79 -21.35
C PHE A 319 9.36 9.96 -21.38
N ASN A 320 9.90 10.93 -20.66
CA ASN A 320 11.33 10.98 -20.39
C ASN A 320 11.79 9.74 -19.58
N ALA A 321 10.99 9.28 -18.63
CA ALA A 321 11.30 8.04 -17.91
C ALA A 321 11.18 6.81 -18.83
N VAL A 322 10.18 6.78 -19.72
CA VAL A 322 10.03 5.72 -20.74
C VAL A 322 11.27 5.72 -21.67
N LEU A 323 11.63 6.87 -22.22
CA LEU A 323 12.78 7.02 -23.12
C LEU A 323 14.08 6.56 -22.46
N ASN A 324 14.34 7.04 -21.25
CA ASN A 324 15.57 6.72 -20.51
C ASN A 324 15.68 5.23 -20.15
N GLN A 325 14.56 4.55 -19.92
CA GLN A 325 14.58 3.15 -19.54
C GLN A 325 14.45 2.17 -20.71
N THR A 326 13.84 2.58 -21.82
CA THR A 326 13.45 1.65 -22.91
C THR A 326 13.90 2.09 -24.30
N ASN A 327 14.50 3.27 -24.44
CA ASN A 327 14.86 3.90 -25.72
C ASN A 327 13.67 4.08 -26.69
N LYS A 328 12.43 4.24 -26.15
CA LYS A 328 11.21 4.42 -26.92
C LYS A 328 10.67 5.84 -26.77
N LEU A 329 10.28 6.42 -27.89
CA LEU A 329 9.64 7.73 -27.91
C LEU A 329 8.11 7.56 -27.90
N PHE A 330 7.46 8.09 -26.87
CA PHE A 330 6.01 8.13 -26.77
C PHE A 330 5.51 9.52 -27.18
N ASP A 331 4.31 9.58 -27.79
CA ASP A 331 3.67 10.82 -28.22
C ASP A 331 2.67 11.32 -27.14
N PRO A 332 2.82 12.54 -26.62
CA PRO A 332 1.90 13.08 -25.61
C PRO A 332 0.47 13.29 -26.11
N ASN A 333 0.24 13.26 -27.42
CA ASN A 333 -1.11 13.38 -28.00
C ASN A 333 -1.83 12.04 -28.11
N VAL A 334 -1.14 10.91 -27.91
CA VAL A 334 -1.70 9.57 -27.97
C VAL A 334 -2.20 9.16 -26.59
N LEU A 335 -3.41 8.55 -26.53
CA LEU A 335 -3.97 7.99 -25.29
C LEU A 335 -2.98 7.04 -24.62
N THR A 336 -2.69 7.31 -23.36
CA THR A 336 -1.71 6.54 -22.58
C THR A 336 -2.40 5.80 -21.44
N MET A 337 -2.37 4.48 -21.51
CA MET A 337 -2.87 3.59 -20.47
C MET A 337 -1.72 3.14 -19.56
N VAL A 338 -1.94 3.15 -18.25
CA VAL A 338 -0.96 2.69 -17.27
C VAL A 338 -1.57 1.62 -16.38
N TRP A 339 -0.86 0.50 -16.26
CA TRP A 339 -1.05 -0.47 -15.21
C TRP A 339 0.17 -0.41 -14.27
N ALA A 340 0.02 0.07 -13.03
CA ALA A 340 1.16 0.22 -12.13
C ALA A 340 0.81 -0.07 -10.67
N ARG A 341 1.34 -1.18 -10.15
CA ARG A 341 1.16 -1.68 -8.79
C ARG A 341 2.10 -2.84 -8.48
N ARG A 342 2.07 -3.37 -7.24
CA ARG A 342 2.78 -4.62 -6.94
C ARG A 342 2.32 -5.72 -7.90
N PHE A 343 3.26 -6.41 -8.55
CA PHE A 343 2.94 -7.61 -9.30
C PHE A 343 2.56 -8.73 -8.34
N ALA A 344 1.41 -9.31 -8.54
CA ALA A 344 0.89 -10.49 -7.86
C ALA A 344 -0.18 -11.11 -8.77
N GLY A 345 -0.30 -12.42 -8.80
CA GLY A 345 -1.16 -13.13 -9.76
C GLY A 345 -2.61 -12.61 -9.83
N TYR A 346 -3.23 -12.32 -8.67
CA TYR A 346 -4.62 -11.83 -8.64
C TYR A 346 -4.80 -10.41 -9.22
N LYS A 347 -3.73 -9.63 -9.35
CA LYS A 347 -3.78 -8.26 -9.91
C LYS A 347 -3.75 -8.23 -11.43
N ARG A 348 -3.39 -9.35 -12.06
CA ARG A 348 -3.51 -9.62 -13.51
C ARG A 348 -2.89 -8.52 -14.37
N ALA A 349 -1.58 -8.27 -14.21
CA ALA A 349 -0.85 -7.30 -15.04
C ALA A 349 -0.93 -7.63 -16.54
N ASP A 350 -1.08 -8.88 -16.86
CA ASP A 350 -1.10 -9.49 -18.19
C ASP A 350 -2.52 -9.75 -18.75
N LEU A 351 -3.58 -9.26 -18.08
CA LEU A 351 -4.98 -9.52 -18.47
C LEU A 351 -5.25 -9.18 -19.96
N LEU A 352 -4.65 -8.10 -20.47
CA LEU A 352 -4.75 -7.74 -21.89
C LEU A 352 -4.13 -8.79 -22.83
N LEU A 353 -3.17 -9.58 -22.38
CA LEU A 353 -2.53 -10.62 -23.19
C LEU A 353 -3.30 -11.94 -23.25
N ASN A 354 -4.42 -12.07 -22.52
CA ASN A 354 -5.26 -13.26 -22.59
C ASN A 354 -5.89 -13.46 -23.96
N ASP A 355 -6.10 -12.38 -24.72
CA ASP A 355 -6.49 -12.42 -26.14
C ASP A 355 -5.44 -11.64 -26.96
N LEU A 356 -4.42 -12.35 -27.42
CA LEU A 356 -3.31 -11.73 -28.16
C LEU A 356 -3.74 -11.16 -29.51
N GLU A 357 -4.74 -11.77 -30.19
CA GLU A 357 -5.24 -11.27 -31.46
C GLU A 357 -5.95 -9.91 -31.26
N ARG A 358 -6.80 -9.83 -30.24
CA ARG A 358 -7.50 -8.59 -29.89
C ARG A 358 -6.52 -7.53 -29.38
N PHE A 359 -5.49 -7.95 -28.62
CA PHE A 359 -4.42 -7.06 -28.18
C PHE A 359 -3.63 -6.46 -29.34
N GLU A 360 -3.24 -7.28 -30.32
CA GLU A 360 -2.54 -6.79 -31.52
C GLU A 360 -3.42 -5.82 -32.32
N ARG A 361 -4.72 -6.06 -32.44
CA ARG A 361 -5.64 -5.10 -33.07
C ARG A 361 -5.71 -3.78 -32.31
N LEU A 362 -5.73 -3.83 -30.98
CA LEU A 362 -5.78 -2.64 -30.12
C LEU A 362 -4.54 -1.77 -30.29
N ILE A 363 -3.35 -2.35 -30.18
CA ILE A 363 -2.09 -1.60 -30.21
C ILE A 363 -1.66 -1.13 -31.61
N ASN A 364 -2.23 -1.71 -32.66
CA ASN A 364 -2.00 -1.30 -34.05
C ASN A 364 -3.17 -0.50 -34.65
N ASN A 365 -4.09 -0.01 -33.81
CA ASN A 365 -5.25 0.73 -34.28
C ASN A 365 -4.85 2.14 -34.71
N GLU A 366 -4.84 2.41 -36.03
CA GLU A 366 -4.46 3.71 -36.58
C GLU A 366 -5.52 4.80 -36.31
N LYS A 367 -6.80 4.45 -36.19
CA LYS A 367 -7.88 5.39 -35.91
C LYS A 367 -7.84 5.87 -34.46
N TYR A 368 -7.56 4.97 -33.54
CA TYR A 368 -7.51 5.20 -32.11
C TYR A 368 -6.18 4.69 -31.54
N PRO A 369 -5.06 5.37 -31.80
CA PRO A 369 -3.75 4.90 -31.37
C PRO A 369 -3.65 4.86 -29.84
N VAL A 370 -2.92 3.88 -29.30
CA VAL A 370 -2.73 3.70 -27.86
C VAL A 370 -1.27 3.48 -27.52
N GLN A 371 -0.89 3.90 -26.32
CA GLN A 371 0.39 3.62 -25.68
C GLN A 371 0.12 2.99 -24.31
N ILE A 372 0.88 1.95 -23.96
CA ILE A 372 0.66 1.22 -22.70
C ILE A 372 1.95 1.12 -21.92
N ILE A 373 1.87 1.44 -20.63
CA ILE A 373 2.99 1.37 -19.69
C ILE A 373 2.62 0.45 -18.53
N TRP A 374 3.47 -0.55 -18.28
CA TRP A 374 3.44 -1.34 -17.06
C TRP A 374 4.58 -0.93 -16.15
N ALA A 375 4.32 -0.90 -14.84
CA ALA A 375 5.34 -0.69 -13.83
C ALA A 375 4.94 -1.39 -12.53
N GLY A 376 5.92 -1.76 -11.72
CA GLY A 376 5.64 -2.36 -10.42
C GLY A 376 6.76 -3.24 -9.94
N LYS A 377 6.68 -3.59 -8.66
CA LYS A 377 7.64 -4.49 -8.02
C LYS A 377 6.94 -5.80 -7.63
N PRO A 378 7.31 -6.96 -8.20
CA PRO A 378 6.97 -8.26 -7.61
C PRO A 378 7.66 -8.42 -6.25
N TYR A 379 7.16 -9.30 -5.39
CA TYR A 379 7.96 -9.75 -4.25
C TYR A 379 9.20 -10.48 -4.76
N PRO A 380 10.40 -10.23 -4.21
CA PRO A 380 11.65 -10.72 -4.81
C PRO A 380 11.80 -12.25 -4.87
N TYR A 381 10.95 -12.97 -4.17
CA TYR A 381 10.90 -14.46 -4.16
C TYR A 381 9.59 -15.01 -4.75
N ASP A 382 8.72 -14.16 -5.32
CA ASP A 382 7.55 -14.57 -6.09
C ASP A 382 7.94 -14.74 -7.56
N PHE A 383 8.49 -15.90 -7.87
CA PHE A 383 8.99 -16.22 -9.23
C PHE A 383 7.88 -16.15 -10.27
N TYR A 384 6.65 -16.51 -9.92
CA TYR A 384 5.51 -16.40 -10.84
C TYR A 384 5.22 -14.93 -11.21
N ALA A 385 5.21 -14.05 -10.23
CA ALA A 385 4.99 -12.62 -10.49
C ALA A 385 6.19 -11.97 -11.25
N ILE A 386 7.42 -12.47 -11.00
CA ILE A 386 8.63 -12.06 -11.76
C ILE A 386 8.53 -12.53 -13.21
N ASP A 387 8.04 -13.75 -13.45
CA ASP A 387 7.84 -14.28 -14.80
C ASP A 387 6.80 -13.48 -15.58
N ILE A 388 5.68 -13.08 -14.95
CA ILE A 388 4.70 -12.17 -15.58
C ILE A 388 5.38 -10.86 -15.98
N PHE A 389 6.17 -10.25 -15.07
CA PHE A 389 6.90 -9.01 -15.36
C PHE A 389 7.84 -9.19 -16.56
N ASN A 390 8.64 -10.24 -16.55
CA ASN A 390 9.62 -10.51 -17.60
C ASN A 390 8.94 -10.88 -18.93
N HIS A 391 7.81 -11.57 -18.90
CA HIS A 391 7.00 -11.84 -20.09
C HIS A 391 6.53 -10.54 -20.75
N LEU A 392 6.01 -9.59 -19.98
CA LEU A 392 5.63 -8.26 -20.48
C LEU A 392 6.83 -7.50 -21.05
N VAL A 393 8.01 -7.60 -20.41
CA VAL A 393 9.25 -7.02 -20.94
C VAL A 393 9.58 -7.61 -22.30
N HIS A 394 9.59 -8.94 -22.43
CA HIS A 394 9.91 -9.60 -23.72
C HIS A 394 8.91 -9.25 -24.79
N TYR A 395 7.60 -9.27 -24.49
CA TYR A 395 6.56 -8.92 -25.45
C TYR A 395 6.69 -7.46 -25.94
N SER A 396 7.00 -6.54 -25.01
CA SER A 396 7.10 -5.12 -25.35
C SER A 396 8.33 -4.77 -26.19
N LYS A 397 9.39 -5.59 -26.22
CA LYS A 397 10.69 -5.23 -26.85
C LYS A 397 10.55 -4.71 -28.28
N GLN A 398 9.73 -5.35 -29.10
CA GLN A 398 9.56 -5.04 -30.52
C GLN A 398 8.42 -4.06 -30.82
N LYS A 399 7.77 -3.52 -29.77
CA LYS A 399 6.61 -2.64 -29.92
C LYS A 399 6.99 -1.23 -29.48
N SER A 400 6.89 -0.25 -30.38
CA SER A 400 7.28 1.14 -30.11
C SER A 400 6.36 1.84 -29.09
N ASN A 401 5.12 1.38 -28.96
CA ASN A 401 4.07 1.96 -28.13
C ASN A 401 3.80 1.18 -26.82
N LEU A 402 4.65 0.22 -26.47
CA LEU A 402 4.57 -0.53 -25.21
C LEU A 402 5.84 -0.34 -24.39
N ALA A 403 5.70 -0.13 -23.09
CA ALA A 403 6.84 0.01 -22.18
C ALA A 403 6.59 -0.71 -20.85
N VAL A 404 7.63 -1.32 -20.31
CA VAL A 404 7.64 -1.87 -18.95
C VAL A 404 8.75 -1.18 -18.17
N LEU A 405 8.40 -0.51 -17.07
CA LEU A 405 9.36 0.29 -16.29
C LEU A 405 9.74 -0.40 -14.97
N VAL A 406 11.00 -0.28 -14.61
CA VAL A 406 11.55 -0.71 -13.31
C VAL A 406 11.65 0.48 -12.34
N GLY A 407 11.90 0.20 -11.05
CA GLY A 407 12.06 1.23 -10.04
C GLY A 407 10.72 1.87 -9.62
N TYR A 408 9.65 1.08 -9.59
CA TYR A 408 8.34 1.57 -9.13
C TYR A 408 8.38 1.93 -7.65
N GLU A 409 8.58 3.20 -7.41
CA GLU A 409 8.66 3.86 -6.10
C GLU A 409 7.89 5.19 -6.16
N ILE A 410 7.97 6.02 -5.12
CA ILE A 410 7.18 7.25 -4.99
C ILE A 410 7.29 8.15 -6.23
N GLU A 411 8.51 8.46 -6.69
CA GLU A 411 8.70 9.37 -7.84
C GLU A 411 8.14 8.81 -9.14
N LEU A 412 8.49 7.56 -9.49
CA LEU A 412 7.95 6.94 -10.69
C LEU A 412 6.44 6.74 -10.58
N SER A 413 5.94 6.33 -9.39
CA SER A 413 4.52 6.20 -9.14
C SER A 413 3.76 7.52 -9.38
N ARG A 414 4.34 8.64 -8.95
CA ARG A 414 3.77 9.98 -9.15
C ARG A 414 3.73 10.36 -10.63
N LYS A 415 4.85 10.18 -11.36
CA LYS A 415 4.92 10.42 -12.82
C LYS A 415 3.89 9.61 -13.59
N LEU A 416 3.74 8.32 -13.28
CA LEU A 416 2.76 7.43 -13.89
C LEU A 416 1.32 7.91 -13.67
N LYS A 417 0.97 8.31 -12.47
CA LYS A 417 -0.37 8.80 -12.10
C LYS A 417 -0.71 10.15 -12.72
N CYS A 418 0.25 11.05 -12.75
CA CYS A 418 0.06 12.38 -13.35
C CYS A 418 0.05 12.33 -14.88
N GLY A 419 0.89 11.48 -15.47
CA GLY A 419 1.10 11.40 -16.92
C GLY A 419 0.24 10.37 -17.67
N SER A 420 -0.61 9.60 -17.00
CA SER A 420 -1.55 8.68 -17.67
C SER A 420 -2.88 9.37 -18.01
N ASP A 421 -3.54 8.90 -19.06
CA ASP A 421 -4.94 9.23 -19.37
C ASP A 421 -5.88 8.20 -18.75
N ILE A 422 -5.46 6.93 -18.76
CA ILE A 422 -6.17 5.78 -18.20
C ILE A 422 -5.32 5.09 -17.14
N TRP A 423 -5.97 4.77 -16.03
CA TRP A 423 -5.41 3.92 -14.98
C TRP A 423 -6.11 2.57 -14.94
N LEU A 424 -5.38 1.51 -15.31
CA LEU A 424 -5.92 0.16 -15.35
C LEU A 424 -5.84 -0.50 -13.97
N ASN A 425 -6.99 -0.97 -13.47
CA ASN A 425 -7.11 -1.75 -12.25
C ASN A 425 -7.83 -3.07 -12.56
N THR A 426 -7.10 -4.16 -12.57
CA THR A 426 -7.57 -5.46 -13.02
C THR A 426 -7.54 -6.56 -11.96
N PRO A 427 -7.72 -6.28 -10.63
CA PRO A 427 -7.73 -7.37 -9.66
C PRO A 427 -8.93 -8.30 -9.88
N ARG A 428 -8.78 -9.58 -9.53
CA ARG A 428 -9.94 -10.46 -9.39
C ARG A 428 -10.82 -9.95 -8.26
N ILE A 429 -12.11 -9.92 -8.51
CA ILE A 429 -13.10 -9.38 -7.55
C ILE A 429 -12.99 -10.06 -6.18
N THR A 430 -13.14 -9.25 -5.12
CA THR A 430 -12.96 -9.53 -3.70
C THR A 430 -11.52 -9.79 -3.24
N ARG A 431 -10.53 -9.70 -4.13
CA ARG A 431 -9.11 -9.89 -3.80
C ARG A 431 -8.37 -8.58 -3.48
N GLU A 432 -8.95 -7.44 -3.80
CA GLU A 432 -8.40 -6.12 -3.46
C GLU A 432 -9.13 -5.56 -2.24
N ALA A 433 -8.44 -5.38 -1.13
CA ALA A 433 -9.05 -4.84 0.09
C ALA A 433 -9.54 -3.39 -0.09
N SER A 434 -8.76 -2.58 -0.78
CA SER A 434 -9.10 -1.20 -1.12
C SER A 434 -8.50 -0.82 -2.46
N GLY A 435 -7.17 -0.79 -2.58
CA GLY A 435 -6.45 -0.23 -3.72
C GLY A 435 -6.43 1.30 -3.66
N THR A 436 -5.24 1.88 -3.51
CA THR A 436 -5.09 3.34 -3.34
C THR A 436 -4.49 4.03 -4.55
N SER A 437 -3.90 3.27 -5.48
CA SER A 437 -3.24 3.83 -6.67
C SER A 437 -4.24 4.50 -7.62
N GLY A 438 -5.44 3.91 -7.79
CA GLY A 438 -6.51 4.49 -8.59
C GLY A 438 -7.04 5.80 -8.02
N MET A 439 -7.07 5.96 -6.68
CA MET A 439 -7.46 7.22 -6.03
C MET A 439 -6.53 8.36 -6.43
N THR A 440 -5.23 8.15 -6.30
CA THR A 440 -4.22 9.17 -6.64
C THR A 440 -4.10 9.41 -8.14
N ALA A 441 -4.40 8.43 -8.98
CA ALA A 441 -4.52 8.60 -10.41
C ALA A 441 -5.75 9.50 -10.75
N ALA A 442 -6.91 9.23 -10.14
CA ALA A 442 -8.11 10.05 -10.29
C ALA A 442 -7.90 11.50 -9.85
N MET A 443 -7.20 11.75 -8.71
CA MET A 443 -6.82 13.09 -8.27
C MET A 443 -6.04 13.89 -9.33
N ASN A 444 -5.35 13.21 -10.23
CA ASN A 444 -4.54 13.79 -11.31
C ASN A 444 -5.23 13.69 -12.70
N GLY A 445 -6.51 13.40 -12.71
CA GLY A 445 -7.30 13.31 -13.94
C GLY A 445 -6.98 12.10 -14.83
N SER A 446 -6.42 11.04 -14.26
CA SER A 446 -6.31 9.75 -14.94
C SER A 446 -7.57 8.93 -14.66
N VAL A 447 -8.33 8.61 -15.69
CA VAL A 447 -9.63 7.93 -15.56
C VAL A 447 -9.43 6.44 -15.25
N ASN A 448 -10.07 5.95 -14.19
CA ASN A 448 -9.99 4.54 -13.83
C ASN A 448 -10.80 3.66 -14.81
N VAL A 449 -10.16 2.60 -15.31
CA VAL A 449 -10.81 1.45 -15.94
C VAL A 449 -10.52 0.25 -15.07
N SER A 450 -11.54 -0.31 -14.42
CA SER A 450 -11.34 -1.19 -13.26
C SER A 450 -12.36 -2.30 -13.16
N SER A 451 -11.94 -3.45 -12.59
CA SER A 451 -12.89 -4.36 -11.97
C SER A 451 -13.57 -3.64 -10.78
N ASN A 452 -14.81 -4.05 -10.47
CA ASN A 452 -15.61 -3.41 -9.41
C ASN A 452 -15.28 -3.97 -8.02
N ASP A 453 -14.03 -3.77 -7.60
CA ASP A 453 -13.46 -4.31 -6.37
C ASP A 453 -12.79 -3.23 -5.49
N GLY A 454 -12.55 -3.56 -4.24
CA GLY A 454 -11.90 -2.66 -3.28
C GLY A 454 -12.70 -1.38 -3.03
N TRP A 455 -12.11 -0.22 -3.37
CA TRP A 455 -12.73 1.10 -3.22
C TRP A 455 -13.68 1.47 -4.37
N MET A 456 -13.56 0.80 -5.53
CA MET A 456 -14.31 1.14 -6.74
C MET A 456 -15.83 1.15 -6.55
N PRO A 457 -16.47 0.19 -5.81
CA PRO A 457 -17.91 0.24 -5.55
C PRO A 457 -18.39 1.49 -4.80
N GLU A 458 -17.49 2.19 -4.10
CA GLU A 458 -17.82 3.43 -3.38
C GLU A 458 -17.61 4.69 -4.23
N PHE A 459 -16.82 4.59 -5.29
CA PHE A 459 -16.41 5.71 -6.14
C PHE A 459 -17.10 5.72 -7.50
N SER A 460 -17.19 4.55 -8.15
CA SER A 460 -17.45 4.47 -9.58
C SER A 460 -18.87 4.83 -9.98
N LYS A 461 -18.98 5.65 -11.02
CA LYS A 461 -20.19 5.96 -11.77
C LYS A 461 -19.87 5.71 -13.25
N ASP A 462 -20.21 4.50 -13.78
CA ASP A 462 -19.78 4.05 -15.11
C ASP A 462 -20.12 5.05 -16.21
N GLY A 463 -19.13 5.43 -17.02
CA GLY A 463 -19.24 6.43 -18.09
C GLY A 463 -19.41 7.88 -17.63
N ILE A 464 -19.34 8.15 -16.30
CA ILE A 464 -19.47 9.47 -15.69
C ILE A 464 -18.17 9.94 -15.06
N ASN A 465 -17.50 9.10 -14.25
CA ASN A 465 -16.22 9.41 -13.60
C ASN A 465 -15.18 8.30 -13.78
N SER A 466 -15.57 7.15 -14.28
CA SER A 466 -14.74 5.96 -14.47
C SER A 466 -15.43 4.99 -15.42
N PHE A 467 -14.76 3.88 -15.76
CA PHE A 467 -15.35 2.75 -16.45
C PHE A 467 -15.11 1.49 -15.62
N VAL A 468 -16.18 0.68 -15.42
CA VAL A 468 -16.09 -0.49 -14.57
C VAL A 468 -16.57 -1.74 -15.27
N PHE A 469 -15.92 -2.86 -14.98
CA PHE A 469 -16.33 -4.17 -15.47
C PHE A 469 -17.66 -4.58 -14.84
N PRO A 470 -18.53 -5.28 -15.56
CA PRO A 470 -19.63 -6.00 -14.95
C PRO A 470 -19.13 -6.95 -13.86
N VAL A 471 -19.90 -7.09 -12.78
CA VAL A 471 -19.58 -8.05 -11.72
C VAL A 471 -19.81 -9.46 -12.25
N ILE A 472 -18.83 -10.34 -12.09
CA ILE A 472 -18.88 -11.73 -12.51
C ILE A 472 -19.08 -12.67 -11.32
N ASP A 473 -19.51 -13.91 -11.59
CA ASP A 473 -19.62 -14.94 -10.56
C ASP A 473 -18.22 -15.35 -10.05
N GLN A 474 -17.99 -15.15 -8.76
CA GLN A 474 -16.72 -15.44 -8.09
C GLN A 474 -16.45 -16.94 -7.90
N ASN A 475 -17.49 -17.79 -8.07
CA ASN A 475 -17.36 -19.25 -7.95
C ASN A 475 -16.85 -19.91 -9.23
N LEU A 476 -16.77 -19.16 -10.35
CA LEU A 476 -16.17 -19.65 -11.58
C LEU A 476 -14.67 -19.95 -11.38
N PRO A 477 -14.14 -20.95 -12.11
CA PRO A 477 -12.70 -21.16 -12.19
C PRO A 477 -11.96 -19.86 -12.56
N THR A 478 -10.76 -19.66 -12.01
CA THR A 478 -10.00 -18.41 -12.20
C THR A 478 -9.72 -18.08 -13.67
N TRP A 479 -9.50 -19.09 -14.51
CA TRP A 479 -9.26 -18.89 -15.92
C TRP A 479 -10.52 -18.42 -16.68
N ASP A 480 -11.72 -18.86 -16.27
CA ASP A 480 -13.00 -18.36 -16.81
C ASP A 480 -13.23 -16.92 -16.39
N GLN A 481 -12.97 -16.60 -15.11
CA GLN A 481 -13.02 -15.22 -14.62
C GLN A 481 -12.09 -14.32 -15.43
N ASP A 482 -10.85 -14.77 -15.68
CA ASP A 482 -9.86 -13.99 -16.42
C ASP A 482 -10.28 -13.77 -17.88
N LYS A 483 -10.88 -14.78 -18.51
CA LYS A 483 -11.40 -14.67 -19.88
C LYS A 483 -12.53 -13.65 -19.95
N ILE A 484 -13.55 -13.78 -19.08
CA ILE A 484 -14.71 -12.88 -19.06
C ILE A 484 -14.27 -11.45 -18.78
N ASP A 485 -13.38 -11.24 -17.80
CA ASP A 485 -12.89 -9.90 -17.48
C ASP A 485 -11.99 -9.31 -18.57
N SER A 486 -11.24 -10.15 -19.30
CA SER A 486 -10.49 -9.72 -20.48
C SER A 486 -11.43 -9.25 -21.58
N ASP A 487 -12.48 -10.01 -21.88
CA ASP A 487 -13.50 -9.63 -22.87
C ASP A 487 -14.18 -8.32 -22.45
N ASN A 488 -14.59 -8.18 -21.19
CA ASN A 488 -15.19 -6.95 -20.64
C ASN A 488 -14.24 -5.75 -20.75
N LEU A 489 -12.95 -5.94 -20.44
CA LEU A 489 -11.95 -4.89 -20.57
C LEU A 489 -11.83 -4.39 -21.99
N TYR A 490 -11.73 -5.30 -22.97
CA TYR A 490 -11.68 -4.92 -24.38
C TYR A 490 -12.96 -4.23 -24.86
N ASP A 491 -14.13 -4.73 -24.48
CA ASP A 491 -15.41 -4.11 -24.86
C ASP A 491 -15.52 -2.68 -24.31
N ILE A 492 -15.02 -2.44 -23.09
CA ILE A 492 -14.96 -1.09 -22.50
C ILE A 492 -13.96 -0.22 -23.27
N LEU A 493 -12.75 -0.72 -23.54
CA LEU A 493 -11.74 0.06 -24.25
C LEU A 493 -12.18 0.41 -25.66
N GLU A 494 -12.61 -0.57 -26.45
CA GLU A 494 -12.93 -0.42 -27.88
C GLU A 494 -14.23 0.38 -28.11
N ASN A 495 -15.27 0.14 -27.29
CA ASN A 495 -16.61 0.68 -27.54
C ASN A 495 -16.95 1.92 -26.70
N LYS A 496 -16.24 2.15 -25.57
CA LYS A 496 -16.53 3.30 -24.69
C LYS A 496 -15.34 4.25 -24.59
N VAL A 497 -14.17 3.78 -24.17
CA VAL A 497 -13.02 4.63 -23.82
C VAL A 497 -12.44 5.31 -25.06
N LEU A 498 -12.00 4.53 -26.05
CA LEU A 498 -11.33 5.05 -27.24
C LEU A 498 -12.23 6.01 -28.05
N PRO A 499 -13.49 5.66 -28.39
CA PRO A 499 -14.37 6.60 -29.06
C PRO A 499 -14.68 7.86 -28.23
N THR A 500 -14.72 7.76 -26.90
CA THR A 500 -14.98 8.93 -26.06
C THR A 500 -13.76 9.85 -26.03
N TYR A 501 -12.56 9.30 -25.92
CA TYR A 501 -11.33 10.09 -25.89
C TYR A 501 -11.09 10.85 -27.21
N TYR A 502 -11.19 10.13 -28.35
CA TYR A 502 -10.83 10.69 -29.65
C TYR A 502 -11.97 11.46 -30.34
N ASP A 503 -13.17 10.93 -30.32
CA ASP A 503 -14.29 11.51 -31.08
C ASP A 503 -15.12 12.50 -30.25
N LYS A 504 -15.03 12.44 -28.89
CA LYS A 504 -15.86 13.24 -27.97
C LYS A 504 -15.04 13.95 -26.88
N PRO A 505 -14.07 14.80 -27.25
CA PRO A 505 -13.12 15.39 -26.28
C PRO A 505 -13.77 16.20 -25.16
N LYS A 506 -14.92 16.84 -25.42
CA LYS A 506 -15.69 17.53 -24.36
C LYS A 506 -16.24 16.55 -23.34
N LYS A 507 -16.79 15.41 -23.80
CA LYS A 507 -17.29 14.36 -22.89
C LYS A 507 -16.17 13.72 -22.09
N TRP A 508 -15.02 13.52 -22.71
CA TRP A 508 -13.83 13.04 -22.01
C TRP A 508 -13.42 13.99 -20.88
N GLN A 509 -13.39 15.29 -21.17
CA GLN A 509 -13.05 16.32 -20.18
C GLN A 509 -14.06 16.35 -19.01
N GLU A 510 -15.35 16.16 -19.28
CA GLU A 510 -16.39 16.05 -18.24
C GLU A 510 -16.11 14.84 -17.33
N ILE A 511 -15.78 13.67 -17.91
CA ILE A 511 -15.45 12.46 -17.14
C ILE A 511 -14.23 12.68 -16.24
N VAL A 512 -13.20 13.33 -16.77
CA VAL A 512 -11.99 13.68 -16.01
C VAL A 512 -12.32 14.57 -14.81
N PHE A 513 -13.06 15.64 -15.01
CA PHE A 513 -13.42 16.58 -13.93
C PHE A 513 -14.36 15.94 -12.92
N ASN A 514 -15.34 15.14 -13.36
CA ASN A 514 -16.19 14.36 -12.47
C ASN A 514 -15.38 13.37 -11.62
N SER A 515 -14.35 12.75 -12.22
CA SER A 515 -13.44 11.86 -11.49
C SER A 515 -12.70 12.57 -10.36
N ILE A 516 -12.21 13.81 -10.62
CA ILE A 516 -11.54 14.63 -9.61
C ILE A 516 -12.56 15.12 -8.55
N ASP A 517 -13.74 15.59 -8.98
CA ASP A 517 -14.81 16.06 -8.06
C ASP A 517 -15.22 14.96 -7.07
N ASP A 518 -15.38 13.72 -7.55
CA ASP A 518 -15.87 12.60 -6.73
C ASP A 518 -14.77 11.98 -5.84
N VAL A 519 -13.48 12.04 -6.25
CA VAL A 519 -12.41 11.40 -5.46
C VAL A 519 -11.95 12.24 -4.28
N LEU A 520 -11.92 13.56 -4.41
CA LEU A 520 -11.32 14.43 -3.41
C LEU A 520 -12.04 14.40 -2.05
N PRO A 521 -13.38 14.53 -1.95
CA PRO A 521 -14.06 14.56 -0.66
C PRO A 521 -13.95 13.23 0.11
N GLU A 522 -14.13 12.12 -0.60
CA GLU A 522 -14.27 10.80 0.04
C GLU A 522 -12.92 10.06 0.20
N PHE A 523 -11.97 10.31 -0.70
CA PHE A 523 -10.71 9.57 -0.74
C PHE A 523 -9.47 10.43 -0.47
N GLY A 524 -9.67 11.65 0.08
CA GLY A 524 -8.64 12.47 0.70
C GLY A 524 -8.31 11.98 2.11
N SER A 525 -7.02 11.76 2.44
CA SER A 525 -6.64 11.14 3.71
C SER A 525 -6.90 12.01 4.95
N ASN A 526 -7.16 13.30 4.79
CA ASN A 526 -7.64 14.15 5.89
C ASN A 526 -9.01 13.67 6.41
N ARG A 527 -9.93 13.26 5.51
CA ARG A 527 -11.21 12.63 5.90
C ARG A 527 -10.95 11.34 6.69
N MET A 528 -10.11 10.44 6.16
CA MET A 528 -9.78 9.16 6.79
C MET A 528 -9.15 9.39 8.18
N ALA A 529 -8.18 10.28 8.30
CA ALA A 529 -7.50 10.58 9.56
C ALA A 529 -8.45 11.17 10.63
N LYS A 530 -9.44 11.99 10.23
CA LYS A 530 -10.51 12.46 11.12
C LYS A 530 -11.41 11.31 11.57
N GLN A 531 -11.84 10.46 10.64
CA GLN A 531 -12.73 9.33 10.90
C GLN A 531 -12.10 8.33 11.88
N TYR A 532 -10.78 8.11 11.84
CA TYR A 532 -10.08 7.30 12.85
C TYR A 532 -10.29 7.86 14.28
N TYR A 533 -10.15 9.19 14.47
CA TYR A 533 -10.39 9.80 15.78
C TYR A 533 -11.86 9.76 16.19
N GLU A 534 -12.77 9.91 15.24
CA GLU A 534 -14.22 9.94 15.49
C GLU A 534 -14.82 8.57 15.76
N GLU A 535 -14.31 7.51 15.17
CA GLU A 535 -14.94 6.19 15.20
C GLU A 535 -14.10 5.10 15.85
N LEU A 536 -12.75 5.15 15.66
CA LEU A 536 -11.87 4.09 16.12
C LEU A 536 -11.20 4.43 17.47
N TYR A 537 -10.75 5.67 17.67
CA TYR A 537 -10.05 6.08 18.89
C TYR A 537 -10.94 6.64 20.01
N LYS A 538 -12.24 6.70 19.82
CA LYS A 538 -13.19 7.16 20.87
C LYS A 538 -13.19 6.26 22.09
#